data_d423783dbb32085ff973bb4798b111ba
#
_entry.id   d423783dbb32085ff973bb4798b111ba
#
_cell.length_a   1.000
_cell.length_b   1.000
_cell.length_c   1.000
_cell.angle_alpha   90.00
_cell.angle_beta   90.00
_cell.angle_gamma   90.00
#
_symmetry.space_group_name_H-M   'P 1'
#
loop_
_entity.id
_entity.type
_entity.pdbx_description
1 polymer ?
#
loop_
_entity_poly.entity_id
_entity_poly.type
_entity_poly.pdbx_seq_one_letter_code
_entity_poly.pdbx_strand_id
1 'polypeptide(L)'
;MNILEGVTHLNHAAVKMKRDKTIYIDPFQLKEAPHDADAIFCTHDHFDHLNKDAIGKVMKDDSVLVVPKKNAKKFKKFKLKEVIGVEPNQEYEANGIKFKTVPAYNLDKRFHKKKKNWVGYILTVDNATYYFAGDTDYIPEMDTIKADVVFMPVG
;
A
#
# COMPACT_ATOMS: atom_id res chain seq x y z
N MET A 1 18.65 -15.69 0.95
CA MET A 1 17.39 -15.43 0.23
C MET A 1 17.50 -14.09 -0.48
N ASN A 2 17.08 -14.04 -1.74
CA ASN A 2 16.99 -12.77 -2.46
C ASN A 2 15.77 -11.99 -1.98
N ILE A 3 15.95 -10.84 -1.34
CA ILE A 3 14.86 -10.03 -0.79
C ILE A 3 13.96 -9.42 -1.87
N LEU A 4 14.39 -9.40 -3.14
CA LEU A 4 13.58 -8.95 -4.27
C LEU A 4 12.89 -10.09 -5.02
N GLU A 5 13.10 -11.34 -4.61
CA GLU A 5 12.41 -12.47 -5.23
C GLU A 5 10.90 -12.33 -5.08
N GLY A 6 10.17 -12.53 -6.18
CA GLY A 6 8.71 -12.38 -6.21
C GLY A 6 8.21 -10.94 -6.20
N VAL A 7 9.09 -9.95 -6.18
CA VAL A 7 8.73 -8.53 -6.23
C VAL A 7 8.72 -8.07 -7.68
N THR A 8 7.60 -7.53 -8.15
CA THR A 8 7.42 -7.06 -9.52
C THR A 8 6.86 -5.64 -9.51
N HIS A 9 7.53 -4.72 -10.19
CA HIS A 9 6.96 -3.42 -10.51
C HIS A 9 6.03 -3.60 -11.72
N LEU A 10 4.73 -3.37 -11.52
CA LEU A 10 3.73 -3.59 -12.57
C LEU A 10 3.64 -2.40 -13.52
N ASN A 11 3.31 -1.25 -12.99
CA ASN A 11 3.31 0.03 -13.69
C ASN A 11 3.12 1.16 -12.66
N HIS A 12 3.44 2.38 -13.03
CA HIS A 12 3.26 3.57 -12.19
C HIS A 12 3.80 3.31 -10.77
N ALA A 13 2.96 3.37 -9.73
CA ALA A 13 3.34 3.04 -8.36
C ALA A 13 2.94 1.61 -7.95
N ALA A 14 2.36 0.83 -8.86
CA ALA A 14 1.85 -0.50 -8.58
C ALA A 14 2.96 -1.54 -8.44
N VAL A 15 3.00 -2.21 -7.31
CA VAL A 15 3.95 -3.28 -7.00
C VAL A 15 3.18 -4.53 -6.59
N LYS A 16 3.63 -5.69 -7.07
CA LYS A 16 3.16 -7.00 -6.64
C LYS A 16 4.28 -7.74 -5.94
N MET A 17 3.99 -8.31 -4.78
CA MET A 17 4.89 -9.21 -4.06
C MET A 17 4.23 -10.58 -3.98
N LYS A 18 4.80 -11.57 -4.62
CA LYS A 18 4.30 -12.95 -4.59
C LYS A 18 5.25 -13.82 -3.74
N ARG A 19 4.83 -14.11 -2.54
CA ARG A 19 5.49 -15.00 -1.57
C ARG A 19 4.47 -16.02 -1.07
N ASP A 20 4.51 -16.43 0.20
CA ASP A 20 3.44 -17.23 0.81
C ASP A 20 2.10 -16.50 0.70
N LYS A 21 2.14 -15.20 0.85
CA LYS A 21 1.00 -14.30 0.58
C LYS A 21 1.27 -13.48 -0.67
N THR A 22 0.22 -13.20 -1.44
CA THR A 22 0.29 -12.30 -2.59
C THR A 22 -0.20 -10.92 -2.15
N ILE A 23 0.66 -9.92 -2.30
CA ILE A 23 0.45 -8.56 -1.83
C ILE A 23 0.51 -7.60 -3.02
N TYR A 24 -0.45 -6.66 -3.08
CA TYR A 24 -0.44 -5.58 -4.05
C TYR A 24 -0.36 -4.24 -3.33
N ILE A 25 0.47 -3.35 -3.85
CA ILE A 25 0.58 -1.96 -3.40
C ILE A 25 0.12 -1.07 -4.55
N ASP A 26 -0.84 -0.18 -4.29
CA ASP A 26 -1.37 0.80 -5.24
C ASP A 26 -1.66 0.22 -6.64
N PRO A 27 -2.45 -0.88 -6.75
CA PRO A 27 -2.71 -1.49 -8.06
C PRO A 27 -3.43 -0.51 -9.00
N PHE A 28 -2.96 -0.44 -10.25
CA PHE A 28 -3.47 0.52 -11.24
C PHE A 28 -3.22 0.03 -12.67
N GLN A 29 -4.19 0.23 -13.57
CA GLN A 29 -4.11 -0.10 -14.99
C GLN A 29 -3.63 -1.53 -15.27
N LEU A 30 -4.28 -2.50 -14.66
CA LEU A 30 -3.94 -3.91 -14.85
C LEU A 30 -4.62 -4.45 -16.11
N LYS A 31 -3.85 -5.17 -16.93
CA LYS A 31 -4.36 -5.81 -18.15
C LYS A 31 -5.16 -7.07 -17.83
N GLU A 32 -4.80 -7.77 -16.77
CA GLU A 32 -5.38 -9.04 -16.36
C GLU A 32 -6.14 -8.88 -15.04
N ALA A 33 -7.01 -9.84 -14.75
CA ALA A 33 -7.76 -9.91 -13.50
C ALA A 33 -7.44 -11.23 -12.77
N PRO A 34 -6.27 -11.32 -12.10
CA PRO A 34 -5.80 -12.57 -11.52
C PRO A 34 -6.56 -13.02 -10.28
N HIS A 35 -7.26 -12.13 -9.57
CA HIS A 35 -8.02 -12.46 -8.34
C HIS A 35 -7.22 -13.30 -7.35
N ASP A 36 -5.98 -12.89 -7.07
CA ASP A 36 -5.02 -13.65 -6.28
C ASP A 36 -4.50 -12.91 -5.04
N ALA A 37 -5.00 -11.72 -4.76
CA ALA A 37 -4.50 -10.91 -3.65
C ALA A 37 -4.92 -11.48 -2.29
N ASP A 38 -3.96 -11.67 -1.40
CA ASP A 38 -4.23 -11.88 0.03
C ASP A 38 -4.38 -10.55 0.76
N ALA A 39 -3.60 -9.55 0.38
CA ALA A 39 -3.69 -8.20 0.92
C ALA A 39 -3.43 -7.16 -0.17
N ILE A 40 -4.15 -6.04 -0.07
CA ILE A 40 -4.05 -4.91 -1.00
C ILE A 40 -3.86 -3.66 -0.15
N PHE A 41 -2.80 -2.90 -0.43
CA PHE A 41 -2.45 -1.68 0.31
C PHE A 41 -2.54 -0.47 -0.61
N CYS A 42 -3.29 0.54 -0.22
CA CYS A 42 -3.39 1.80 -0.95
C CYS A 42 -2.89 2.94 -0.08
N THR A 43 -1.99 3.76 -0.62
CA THR A 43 -1.31 4.81 0.15
C THR A 43 -2.17 6.06 0.32
N HIS A 44 -2.95 6.42 -0.70
CA HIS A 44 -3.80 7.62 -0.68
C HIS A 44 -4.92 7.52 -1.72
N ASP A 45 -5.82 8.49 -1.75
CA ASP A 45 -7.08 8.39 -2.49
C ASP A 45 -7.07 8.95 -3.92
N HIS A 46 -5.92 9.25 -4.50
CA HIS A 46 -5.84 9.58 -5.91
C HIS A 46 -6.16 8.35 -6.77
N PHE A 47 -6.77 8.60 -7.94
CA PHE A 47 -7.29 7.54 -8.82
C PHE A 47 -6.25 6.53 -9.29
N ASP A 48 -4.99 6.95 -9.35
CA ASP A 48 -3.85 6.12 -9.76
C ASP A 48 -3.20 5.32 -8.62
N HIS A 49 -3.72 5.45 -7.39
CA HIS A 49 -3.28 4.73 -6.21
C HIS A 49 -4.43 3.98 -5.52
N LEU A 50 -5.64 4.55 -5.50
CA LEU A 50 -6.83 3.92 -4.96
C LEU A 50 -7.83 3.70 -6.12
N ASN A 51 -7.57 2.71 -6.93
CA ASN A 51 -8.34 2.45 -8.15
C ASN A 51 -9.27 1.25 -7.96
N LYS A 52 -10.57 1.51 -7.96
CA LYS A 52 -11.59 0.46 -7.72
C LYS A 52 -11.58 -0.63 -8.78
N ASP A 53 -11.33 -0.29 -10.04
CA ASP A 53 -11.25 -1.26 -11.12
C ASP A 53 -10.07 -2.22 -10.91
N ALA A 54 -8.89 -1.67 -10.62
CA ALA A 54 -7.70 -2.48 -10.36
C ALA A 54 -7.85 -3.33 -9.10
N ILE A 55 -8.41 -2.76 -8.02
CA ILE A 55 -8.71 -3.52 -6.79
C ILE A 55 -9.66 -4.69 -7.11
N GLY A 56 -10.70 -4.45 -7.90
CA GLY A 56 -11.64 -5.49 -8.32
C GLY A 56 -10.97 -6.61 -9.12
N LYS A 57 -9.94 -6.31 -9.89
CA LYS A 57 -9.19 -7.29 -10.69
C LYS A 57 -8.28 -8.18 -9.86
N VAL A 58 -7.80 -7.72 -8.73
CA VAL A 58 -6.85 -8.48 -7.89
C VAL A 58 -7.52 -9.13 -6.69
N MET A 59 -8.63 -8.59 -6.20
CA MET A 59 -9.29 -9.10 -5.00
C MET A 59 -9.96 -10.46 -5.21
N LYS A 60 -10.04 -11.22 -4.12
CA LYS A 60 -10.82 -12.44 -3.95
C LYS A 60 -11.55 -12.37 -2.61
N ASP A 61 -12.43 -13.31 -2.32
CA ASP A 61 -13.34 -13.25 -1.16
C ASP A 61 -12.62 -13.15 0.20
N ASP A 62 -11.41 -13.69 0.31
CA ASP A 62 -10.62 -13.64 1.54
C ASP A 62 -9.52 -12.55 1.54
N SER A 63 -9.56 -11.63 0.57
CA SER A 63 -8.63 -10.48 0.54
C SER A 63 -8.92 -9.49 1.67
N VAL A 64 -7.86 -8.91 2.20
CA VAL A 64 -7.93 -7.76 3.11
C VAL A 64 -7.46 -6.52 2.36
N LEU A 65 -8.26 -5.46 2.38
CA LEU A 65 -7.93 -4.18 1.78
C LEU A 65 -7.53 -3.19 2.87
N VAL A 66 -6.39 -2.56 2.71
CA VAL A 66 -5.85 -1.55 3.62
C VAL A 66 -5.83 -0.20 2.91
N VAL A 67 -6.54 0.77 3.47
CA VAL A 67 -6.69 2.11 2.89
C VAL A 67 -6.64 3.17 3.98
N PRO A 68 -6.36 4.43 3.66
CA PRO A 68 -6.53 5.50 4.64
C PRO A 68 -7.95 5.49 5.23
N LYS A 69 -8.07 5.73 6.51
CA LYS A 69 -9.33 5.60 7.29
C LYS A 69 -10.53 6.28 6.63
N LYS A 70 -10.32 7.47 6.08
CA LYS A 70 -11.38 8.24 5.41
C LYS A 70 -11.98 7.53 4.20
N ASN A 71 -11.23 6.61 3.59
CA ASN A 71 -11.62 5.94 2.36
C ASN A 71 -12.27 4.58 2.58
N ALA A 72 -12.19 4.02 3.78
CA ALA A 72 -12.70 2.67 4.07
C ALA A 72 -14.17 2.47 3.70
N LYS A 73 -14.99 3.49 3.93
CA LYS A 73 -16.44 3.43 3.63
C LYS A 73 -16.76 3.24 2.15
N LYS A 74 -15.86 3.62 1.25
CA LYS A 74 -16.03 3.48 -0.20
C LYS A 74 -16.09 2.03 -0.68
N PHE A 75 -15.65 1.10 0.16
CA PHE A 75 -15.52 -0.32 -0.18
C PHE A 75 -16.51 -1.24 0.53
N LYS A 76 -17.54 -0.70 1.17
CA LYS A 76 -18.56 -1.49 1.88
C LYS A 76 -19.27 -2.53 1.02
N LYS A 77 -19.39 -2.28 -0.28
CA LYS A 77 -20.06 -3.18 -1.22
C LYS A 77 -19.12 -4.19 -1.89
N PHE A 78 -17.82 -4.11 -1.63
CA PHE A 78 -16.85 -5.03 -2.19
C PHE A 78 -16.86 -6.33 -1.37
N LYS A 79 -16.78 -7.46 -2.05
CA LYS A 79 -16.70 -8.78 -1.41
C LYS A 79 -15.27 -9.02 -0.92
N LEU A 80 -14.97 -8.48 0.24
CA LEU A 80 -13.66 -8.56 0.90
C LEU A 80 -13.83 -9.18 2.28
N LYS A 81 -12.82 -9.89 2.75
CA LYS A 81 -12.79 -10.41 4.11
C LYS A 81 -12.85 -9.27 5.13
N GLU A 82 -12.08 -8.20 4.87
CA GLU A 82 -11.97 -7.07 5.77
C GLU A 82 -11.47 -5.84 5.00
N VAL A 83 -11.90 -4.66 5.44
CA VAL A 83 -11.34 -3.37 5.02
C VAL A 83 -10.78 -2.69 6.27
N ILE A 84 -9.47 -2.47 6.30
CA ILE A 84 -8.78 -1.81 7.40
C ILE A 84 -8.55 -0.35 7.03
N GLY A 85 -9.19 0.56 7.76
CA GLY A 85 -8.92 1.99 7.65
C GLY A 85 -7.76 2.37 8.55
N VAL A 86 -6.67 2.90 7.99
CA VAL A 86 -5.45 3.18 8.73
C VAL A 86 -5.21 4.67 8.94
N GLU A 87 -4.48 4.97 10.01
CA GLU A 87 -3.95 6.30 10.33
C GLU A 87 -2.43 6.24 10.38
N PRO A 88 -1.72 7.38 10.21
CA PRO A 88 -0.26 7.40 10.30
C PRO A 88 0.27 7.00 11.68
N ASN A 89 1.49 6.49 11.72
CA ASN A 89 2.24 6.17 12.95
C ASN A 89 1.57 5.10 13.83
N GLN A 90 0.97 4.09 13.20
CA GLN A 90 0.32 2.97 13.88
C GLN A 90 0.86 1.64 13.39
N GLU A 91 0.61 0.60 14.17
CA GLU A 91 0.95 -0.78 13.83
C GLU A 91 -0.33 -1.58 13.61
N TYR A 92 -0.32 -2.44 12.58
CA TYR A 92 -1.48 -3.23 12.17
C TYR A 92 -1.04 -4.61 11.68
N GLU A 93 -2.04 -5.46 11.46
CA GLU A 93 -1.85 -6.75 10.81
C GLU A 93 -3.00 -7.00 9.82
N ALA A 94 -2.66 -7.42 8.61
CA ALA A 94 -3.61 -7.73 7.55
C ALA A 94 -3.32 -9.11 6.98
N ASN A 95 -4.24 -10.06 7.17
CA ASN A 95 -4.10 -11.45 6.70
C ASN A 95 -2.74 -12.10 7.08
N GLY A 96 -2.29 -11.87 8.30
CA GLY A 96 -1.03 -12.37 8.80
C GLY A 96 0.20 -11.53 8.46
N ILE A 97 0.03 -10.43 7.73
CA ILE A 97 1.12 -9.54 7.35
C ILE A 97 1.19 -8.39 8.34
N LYS A 98 2.27 -8.31 9.09
CA LYS A 98 2.51 -7.20 10.03
C LYS A 98 3.03 -5.99 9.27
N PHE A 99 2.49 -4.82 9.58
CA PHE A 99 2.93 -3.59 8.95
C PHE A 99 2.77 -2.37 9.86
N LYS A 100 3.52 -1.33 9.53
CA LYS A 100 3.44 -0.02 10.18
C LYS A 100 3.06 1.01 9.14
N THR A 101 2.34 2.04 9.58
CA THR A 101 2.05 3.21 8.76
C THR A 101 2.95 4.36 9.15
N VAL A 102 3.38 5.12 8.15
CA VAL A 102 4.15 6.35 8.33
C VAL A 102 3.48 7.46 7.55
N PRO A 103 3.67 8.74 7.93
CA PRO A 103 3.10 9.84 7.16
C PRO A 103 3.65 9.91 5.75
N ALA A 104 2.80 10.36 4.81
CA ALA A 104 3.19 10.67 3.44
C ALA A 104 2.57 12.01 3.06
N TYR A 105 3.38 13.03 2.80
CA TYR A 105 2.91 14.37 2.47
C TYR A 105 3.96 15.20 1.75
N ASN A 106 3.52 16.27 1.10
CA ASN A 106 4.38 17.26 0.50
C ASN A 106 4.52 18.49 1.42
N LEU A 107 5.73 19.05 1.49
CA LEU A 107 6.02 20.16 2.38
C LEU A 107 5.49 21.49 1.82
N ASP A 108 5.76 21.77 0.53
CA ASP A 108 5.48 23.07 -0.08
C ASP A 108 4.52 23.01 -1.28
N LYS A 109 3.78 21.91 -1.42
CA LYS A 109 2.86 21.71 -2.54
C LYS A 109 1.41 21.74 -2.10
N ARG A 110 0.51 22.10 -3.05
CA ARG A 110 -0.93 22.10 -2.86
C ARG A 110 -1.48 20.72 -2.53
N PHE A 111 -0.89 19.66 -3.14
CA PHE A 111 -1.36 18.30 -3.05
C PHE A 111 -0.59 17.53 -1.97
N HIS A 112 -1.16 16.46 -1.45
CA HIS A 112 -0.52 15.58 -0.45
C HIS A 112 -0.15 16.30 0.85
N LYS A 113 -1.08 17.13 1.37
CA LYS A 113 -0.88 17.82 2.65
C LYS A 113 -0.93 16.84 3.82
N LYS A 114 -0.13 17.10 4.85
CA LYS A 114 -0.06 16.27 6.07
C LYS A 114 -1.43 16.01 6.71
N LYS A 115 -2.32 17.00 6.72
CA LYS A 115 -3.68 16.90 7.28
C LYS A 115 -4.58 15.87 6.57
N LYS A 116 -4.19 15.39 5.40
CA LYS A 116 -4.92 14.32 4.70
C LYS A 116 -4.76 12.96 5.38
N ASN A 117 -3.76 12.81 6.24
CA ASN A 117 -3.42 11.55 6.91
C ASN A 117 -3.20 10.40 5.92
N TRP A 118 -2.65 10.70 4.76
CA TRP A 118 -2.19 9.70 3.82
C TRP A 118 -0.93 9.03 4.35
N VAL A 119 -0.68 7.82 3.92
CA VAL A 119 0.33 6.96 4.53
C VAL A 119 1.29 6.35 3.51
N GLY A 120 2.50 6.08 3.98
CA GLY A 120 3.36 5.05 3.44
C GLY A 120 3.24 3.81 4.33
N TYR A 121 3.71 2.70 3.83
CA TYR A 121 3.65 1.42 4.53
C TYR A 121 5.03 0.82 4.71
N ILE A 122 5.31 0.28 5.89
CA ILE A 122 6.47 -0.57 6.13
C ILE A 122 5.93 -1.97 6.41
N LEU A 123 6.10 -2.89 5.46
CA LEU A 123 5.66 -4.27 5.58
C LEU A 123 6.81 -5.15 6.03
N THR A 124 6.52 -6.08 6.93
CA THR A 124 7.46 -7.15 7.30
C THR A 124 7.01 -8.43 6.61
N VAL A 125 7.83 -8.93 5.69
CA VAL A 125 7.58 -10.15 4.91
C VAL A 125 8.84 -11.01 4.92
N ASP A 126 8.74 -12.25 5.37
CA ASP A 126 9.85 -13.20 5.44
C ASP A 126 11.09 -12.62 6.15
N ASN A 127 10.89 -11.94 7.28
CA ASN A 127 11.93 -11.30 8.10
C ASN A 127 12.66 -10.13 7.40
N ALA A 128 12.15 -9.65 6.28
CA ALA A 128 12.64 -8.44 5.61
C ALA A 128 11.59 -7.33 5.67
N THR A 129 12.05 -6.08 5.66
CA THR A 129 11.18 -4.91 5.72
C THR A 129 11.19 -4.15 4.40
N TYR A 130 10.00 -3.77 3.97
CA TYR A 130 9.76 -3.09 2.69
C TYR A 130 8.99 -1.80 2.95
N TYR A 131 9.61 -0.66 2.63
CA TYR A 131 8.98 0.64 2.79
C TYR A 131 8.45 1.15 1.45
N PHE A 132 7.14 1.40 1.40
CA PHE A 132 6.44 2.00 0.27
C PHE A 132 6.04 3.42 0.68
N ALA A 133 6.74 4.40 0.17
CA ALA A 133 6.61 5.79 0.60
C ALA A 133 5.29 6.45 0.14
N GLY A 134 4.70 5.97 -0.95
CA GLY A 134 3.61 6.68 -1.61
C GLY A 134 4.13 7.94 -2.30
N ASP A 135 3.23 8.85 -2.65
CA ASP A 135 3.60 10.13 -3.25
C ASP A 135 3.90 11.13 -2.13
N THR A 136 5.15 11.26 -1.77
CA THR A 136 5.60 12.11 -0.67
C THR A 136 6.91 12.81 -1.00
N ASP A 137 7.10 14.01 -0.47
CA ASP A 137 8.42 14.62 -0.40
C ASP A 137 9.28 13.87 0.62
N TYR A 138 10.59 14.16 0.63
CA TYR A 138 11.42 13.76 1.75
C TYR A 138 10.97 14.54 2.98
N ILE A 139 10.50 13.83 3.99
CA ILE A 139 9.93 14.40 5.21
C ILE A 139 10.78 14.01 6.43
N PRO A 140 10.79 14.82 7.52
CA PRO A 140 11.62 14.53 8.69
C PRO A 140 11.37 13.13 9.30
N GLU A 141 10.14 12.63 9.21
CA GLU A 141 9.80 11.30 9.72
C GLU A 141 10.61 10.18 9.05
N MET A 142 11.10 10.40 7.82
CA MET A 142 11.92 9.41 7.10
C MET A 142 13.28 9.17 7.73
N ASP A 143 13.80 10.13 8.51
CA ASP A 143 15.13 10.00 9.16
C ASP A 143 15.18 8.84 10.14
N THR A 144 14.05 8.40 10.67
CA THR A 144 13.96 7.30 11.62
C THR A 144 13.50 5.99 10.99
N ILE A 145 13.16 5.99 9.69
CA ILE A 145 12.70 4.78 9.00
C ILE A 145 13.90 3.92 8.62
N LYS A 146 13.83 2.64 9.02
CA LYS A 146 14.79 1.62 8.62
C LYS A 146 14.05 0.55 7.85
N ALA A 147 14.51 0.26 6.64
CA ALA A 147 13.93 -0.78 5.80
C ALA A 147 15.01 -1.42 4.94
N ASP A 148 14.83 -2.70 4.64
CA ASP A 148 15.76 -3.43 3.77
C ASP A 148 15.58 -3.02 2.30
N VAL A 149 14.35 -2.71 1.91
CA VAL A 149 14.00 -2.27 0.56
C VAL A 149 13.11 -1.03 0.66
N VAL A 150 13.35 -0.05 -0.20
CA VAL A 150 12.59 1.21 -0.22
C VAL A 150 12.08 1.47 -1.63
N PHE A 151 10.78 1.76 -1.73
CA PHE A 151 10.11 2.20 -2.96
C PHE A 151 9.74 3.66 -2.80
N MET A 152 10.45 4.54 -3.51
CA MET A 152 10.28 5.99 -3.43
C MET A 152 9.82 6.55 -4.78
N PRO A 153 8.99 7.60 -4.78
CA PRO A 153 8.71 8.32 -6.02
C PRO A 153 9.97 9.01 -6.53
N VAL A 154 10.20 8.96 -7.83
CA VAL A 154 11.30 9.65 -8.51
C VAL A 154 10.71 10.51 -9.63
N GLY A 155 10.92 11.83 -9.56
CA GLY A 155 10.44 12.74 -10.59
C GLY A 155 9.87 14.03 -10.07
#